data_15296e1b5c3ed79cd55a16ed0d5082f7
#
_entry.id   15296e1b5c3ed79cd55a16ed0d5082f7
#
_cell.length_a   1.000
_cell.length_b   1.000
_cell.length_c   1.000
_cell.angle_alpha   90.00
_cell.angle_beta   90.00
_cell.angle_gamma   90.00
#
_symmetry.space_group_name_H-M   'P 1'
#
loop_
_entity.id
_entity.type
_entity.pdbx_description
1 polymer ?
#
loop_
_entity_poly.entity_id
_entity_poly.type
_entity_poly.pdbx_seq_one_letter_code
_entity_poly.pdbx_strand_id
1 'polypeptide(L)'
;PDGSLYSRISPGQYITSFFRMKDGKVAAAYYDTHGFVLNEVVPGEGILKPVNSPISFDYGTYQGGVDKDLLYTENGVLQSCNLTDEKPEEILRWTDYDVNSSNLTSVAFLPDERIAALTTDYMSAGGETELVILTQQKKSETPEKVTLTYGTYYPSFFAERDITAFNRQSQKYHIVIKEYGDAFMDNSEKADLFAKELESGQFPDIIDLSYCPMS
;
A
#
# COMPACT_ATOMS: atom_id res chain seq x y z
N PRO A 1 17.60 -32.79 -6.74
CA PRO A 1 16.22 -33.09 -6.31
C PRO A 1 15.56 -33.98 -7.34
N ASP A 2 14.96 -35.07 -6.90
CA ASP A 2 14.27 -36.06 -7.75
C ASP A 2 12.79 -35.68 -8.02
N GLY A 3 12.33 -34.56 -7.49
CA GLY A 3 10.95 -34.07 -7.64
C GLY A 3 9.92 -34.81 -6.79
N SER A 4 10.34 -35.57 -5.77
CA SER A 4 9.41 -36.23 -4.88
C SER A 4 8.61 -35.22 -4.01
N LEU A 5 7.34 -35.54 -3.73
CA LEU A 5 6.50 -34.75 -2.87
C LEU A 5 6.97 -34.88 -1.41
N TYR A 6 7.48 -33.78 -0.84
CA TYR A 6 7.94 -33.75 0.54
C TYR A 6 6.78 -33.49 1.53
N SER A 7 5.91 -32.53 1.21
CA SER A 7 4.78 -32.14 2.07
C SER A 7 3.67 -31.50 1.26
N ARG A 8 2.43 -31.59 1.76
CA ARG A 8 1.27 -30.88 1.24
C ARG A 8 0.53 -30.24 2.39
N ILE A 9 0.33 -28.93 2.30
CA ILE A 9 -0.40 -28.12 3.28
C ILE A 9 -1.61 -27.54 2.59
N SER A 10 -2.80 -27.75 3.16
CA SER A 10 -4.06 -27.22 2.62
C SER A 10 -4.75 -26.41 3.72
N PRO A 11 -4.63 -25.08 3.72
CA PRO A 11 -5.20 -24.23 4.77
C PRO A 11 -6.74 -24.13 4.69
N GLY A 12 -7.36 -24.60 3.60
CA GLY A 12 -8.78 -24.46 3.36
C GLY A 12 -9.19 -23.05 2.93
N GLN A 13 -8.22 -22.14 2.79
CA GLN A 13 -8.39 -20.74 2.41
C GLN A 13 -7.51 -20.40 1.21
N TYR A 14 -7.86 -19.32 0.51
CA TYR A 14 -7.07 -18.83 -0.61
C TYR A 14 -5.85 -18.07 -0.08
N ILE A 15 -4.64 -18.58 -0.36
CA ILE A 15 -3.38 -17.89 -0.01
C ILE A 15 -3.22 -16.68 -0.95
N THR A 16 -3.19 -15.50 -0.38
CA THR A 16 -3.04 -14.23 -1.12
C THR A 16 -1.58 -13.84 -1.34
N SER A 17 -0.71 -14.21 -0.39
CA SER A 17 0.72 -13.89 -0.45
C SER A 17 1.56 -15.05 0.06
N PHE A 18 2.71 -15.25 -0.57
CA PHE A 18 3.67 -16.28 -0.22
C PHE A 18 5.09 -15.72 -0.41
N PHE A 19 5.84 -15.57 0.66
CA PHE A 19 7.11 -14.88 0.61
C PHE A 19 8.10 -15.39 1.65
N ARG A 20 9.37 -15.05 1.46
CA ARG A 20 10.46 -15.37 2.39
C ARG A 20 10.74 -14.18 3.29
N MET A 21 10.72 -14.40 4.60
CA MET A 21 11.13 -13.43 5.62
C MET A 21 12.66 -13.33 5.72
N LYS A 22 13.16 -12.30 6.40
CA LYS A 22 14.62 -12.05 6.52
C LYS A 22 15.38 -13.17 7.23
N ASP A 23 14.74 -13.89 8.16
CA ASP A 23 15.32 -15.04 8.87
C ASP A 23 15.40 -16.31 8.00
N GLY A 24 14.92 -16.21 6.76
CA GLY A 24 14.91 -17.31 5.79
C GLY A 24 13.70 -18.22 5.86
N LYS A 25 12.83 -18.05 6.83
CA LYS A 25 11.56 -18.76 6.90
C LYS A 25 10.60 -18.25 5.83
N VAL A 26 9.63 -19.09 5.50
CA VAL A 26 8.61 -18.74 4.51
C VAL A 26 7.31 -18.42 5.22
N ALA A 27 6.68 -17.35 4.83
CA ALA A 27 5.36 -16.95 5.29
C ALA A 27 4.30 -17.17 4.21
N ALA A 28 3.09 -17.49 4.64
CA ALA A 28 1.88 -17.53 3.83
C ALA A 28 0.81 -16.67 4.49
N ALA A 29 0.17 -15.83 3.70
CA ALA A 29 -0.88 -14.95 4.15
C ALA A 29 -2.20 -15.24 3.44
N TYR A 30 -3.30 -15.16 4.16
CA TYR A 30 -4.65 -15.34 3.63
C TYR A 30 -5.68 -14.57 4.48
N TYR A 31 -6.91 -14.46 3.97
CA TYR A 31 -8.06 -13.95 4.72
C TYR A 31 -8.90 -15.12 5.23
N ASP A 32 -9.26 -15.06 6.50
CA ASP A 32 -10.27 -15.92 7.09
C ASP A 32 -11.48 -15.10 7.57
N THR A 33 -12.38 -15.72 8.33
CA THR A 33 -13.57 -15.05 8.88
C THR A 33 -13.26 -13.99 9.94
N HIS A 34 -12.01 -13.90 10.41
CA HIS A 34 -11.55 -12.96 11.44
C HIS A 34 -10.65 -11.86 10.87
N GLY A 35 -10.34 -11.93 9.57
CA GLY A 35 -9.49 -10.95 8.88
C GLY A 35 -8.23 -11.54 8.27
N PHE A 36 -7.19 -10.73 8.16
CA PHE A 36 -5.90 -11.13 7.60
C PHE A 36 -5.12 -11.99 8.60
N VAL A 37 -4.59 -13.11 8.11
CA VAL A 37 -3.82 -14.08 8.90
C VAL A 37 -2.48 -14.34 8.25
N LEU A 38 -1.42 -14.14 9.01
CA LEU A 38 -0.04 -14.45 8.61
C LEU A 38 0.43 -15.72 9.32
N ASN A 39 0.98 -16.67 8.56
CA ASN A 39 1.48 -17.94 9.08
C ASN A 39 2.88 -18.25 8.59
N GLU A 40 3.70 -18.85 9.46
CA GLU A 40 4.93 -19.50 9.07
C GLU A 40 4.61 -20.86 8.42
N VAL A 41 5.22 -21.13 7.29
CA VAL A 41 5.13 -22.44 6.63
C VAL A 41 6.16 -23.38 7.26
N VAL A 42 5.69 -24.47 7.86
CA VAL A 42 6.55 -25.49 8.49
C VAL A 42 6.47 -26.80 7.70
N PRO A 43 7.26 -26.95 6.62
CA PRO A 43 7.12 -28.09 5.70
C PRO A 43 7.40 -29.43 6.37
N GLY A 44 8.33 -29.49 7.33
CA GLY A 44 8.66 -30.72 8.06
C GLY A 44 7.52 -31.28 8.91
N GLU A 45 6.62 -30.41 9.37
CA GLU A 45 5.44 -30.79 10.14
C GLU A 45 4.18 -30.84 9.26
N GLY A 46 4.24 -30.31 8.04
CA GLY A 46 3.10 -30.25 7.14
C GLY A 46 2.00 -29.27 7.58
N ILE A 47 2.35 -28.21 8.32
CA ILE A 47 1.39 -27.26 8.91
C ILE A 47 1.72 -25.81 8.57
N LEU A 48 0.70 -24.94 8.75
CA LEU A 48 0.85 -23.50 8.90
C LEU A 48 0.80 -23.14 10.37
N LYS A 49 1.78 -22.41 10.86
CA LYS A 49 1.88 -21.97 12.26
C LYS A 49 1.60 -20.48 12.35
N PRO A 50 0.59 -20.05 13.11
CA PRO A 50 0.27 -18.63 13.24
C PRO A 50 1.48 -17.81 13.69
N VAL A 51 1.69 -16.67 13.05
CA VAL A 51 2.67 -15.66 13.44
C VAL A 51 1.97 -14.65 14.33
N ASN A 52 2.50 -14.48 15.54
CA ASN A 52 2.03 -13.43 16.45
C ASN A 52 2.80 -12.15 16.15
N SER A 53 2.06 -11.08 15.89
CA SER A 53 2.61 -9.72 15.73
C SER A 53 1.72 -8.76 16.50
N PRO A 54 2.27 -7.72 17.16
CA PRO A 54 1.48 -6.64 17.73
C PRO A 54 0.88 -5.72 16.65
N ILE A 55 1.40 -5.78 15.41
CA ILE A 55 0.86 -5.05 14.27
C ILE A 55 -0.38 -5.78 13.76
N SER A 56 -1.47 -5.06 13.62
CA SER A 56 -2.66 -5.51 12.90
C SER A 56 -2.44 -5.27 11.40
N PHE A 57 -2.64 -6.29 10.60
CA PHE A 57 -2.54 -6.21 9.15
C PHE A 57 -3.93 -6.25 8.53
N ASP A 58 -4.10 -5.55 7.42
CA ASP A 58 -5.35 -5.49 6.67
C ASP A 58 -5.14 -5.82 5.19
N TYR A 59 -6.11 -5.50 4.35
CA TYR A 59 -6.02 -5.74 2.92
C TYR A 59 -4.84 -4.98 2.30
N GLY A 60 -3.95 -5.72 1.63
CA GLY A 60 -2.75 -5.14 1.05
C GLY A 60 -1.93 -6.15 0.25
N THR A 61 -0.85 -5.67 -0.36
CA THR A 61 0.15 -6.49 -1.06
C THR A 61 1.33 -6.74 -0.15
N TYR A 62 1.53 -7.99 0.28
CA TYR A 62 2.55 -8.40 1.23
C TYR A 62 3.66 -9.19 0.56
N GLN A 63 4.91 -8.94 0.99
CA GLN A 63 6.09 -9.63 0.51
C GLN A 63 7.22 -9.58 1.54
N GLY A 64 8.28 -10.34 1.31
CA GLY A 64 9.46 -10.33 2.16
C GLY A 64 10.23 -9.02 2.03
N GLY A 65 10.63 -8.47 3.17
CA GLY A 65 11.55 -7.33 3.22
C GLY A 65 13.00 -7.78 3.00
N VAL A 66 13.90 -6.81 2.85
CA VAL A 66 15.36 -7.05 2.76
C VAL A 66 15.97 -7.05 4.16
N ASP A 67 15.81 -5.95 4.89
CA ASP A 67 16.34 -5.76 6.25
C ASP A 67 15.29 -5.93 7.35
N LYS A 68 14.03 -6.01 6.97
CA LYS A 68 12.86 -6.26 7.83
C LYS A 68 12.19 -7.56 7.41
N ASP A 69 11.30 -8.09 8.24
CA ASP A 69 10.56 -9.33 7.92
C ASP A 69 9.56 -9.13 6.81
N LEU A 70 8.90 -7.97 6.80
CA LEU A 70 7.83 -7.61 5.87
C LEU A 70 8.09 -6.31 5.15
N LEU A 71 7.69 -6.28 3.87
CA LEU A 71 7.45 -5.11 3.06
C LEU A 71 6.03 -5.22 2.52
N TYR A 72 5.19 -4.20 2.72
CA TYR A 72 3.80 -4.27 2.29
C TYR A 72 3.23 -2.89 1.97
N THR A 73 2.18 -2.88 1.15
CA THR A 73 1.40 -1.69 0.85
C THR A 73 0.03 -1.82 1.47
N GLU A 74 -0.35 -0.85 2.27
CA GLU A 74 -1.65 -0.73 2.91
C GLU A 74 -2.08 0.73 2.88
N ASN A 75 -3.34 1.00 2.53
CA ASN A 75 -3.91 2.35 2.43
C ASN A 75 -3.04 3.33 1.62
N GLY A 76 -2.47 2.85 0.51
CA GLY A 76 -1.64 3.66 -0.39
C GLY A 76 -0.24 3.99 0.12
N VAL A 77 0.17 3.43 1.26
CA VAL A 77 1.49 3.64 1.87
C VAL A 77 2.32 2.37 1.81
N LEU A 78 3.55 2.47 1.31
CA LEU A 78 4.54 1.41 1.42
C LEU A 78 5.13 1.45 2.82
N GLN A 79 5.09 0.31 3.50
CA GLN A 79 5.53 0.15 4.88
C GLN A 79 6.46 -1.05 5.00
N SER A 80 7.32 -1.02 6.03
CA SER A 80 8.13 -2.18 6.43
C SER A 80 8.10 -2.38 7.93
N CYS A 81 8.24 -3.63 8.38
CA CYS A 81 8.33 -3.94 9.81
C CYS A 81 9.04 -5.27 10.06
N ASN A 82 9.54 -5.44 11.30
CA ASN A 82 9.72 -6.77 11.86
C ASN A 82 8.43 -7.21 12.55
N LEU A 83 8.20 -8.50 12.63
CA LEU A 83 7.00 -9.06 13.26
C LEU A 83 6.89 -8.77 14.76
N THR A 84 7.98 -8.30 15.38
CA THR A 84 8.04 -7.91 16.79
C THR A 84 7.89 -6.41 17.03
N ASP A 85 7.82 -5.61 15.97
CA ASP A 85 7.69 -4.15 16.09
C ASP A 85 6.27 -3.79 16.56
N GLU A 86 6.13 -2.72 17.35
CA GLU A 86 4.83 -2.23 17.81
C GLU A 86 4.06 -1.48 16.71
N LYS A 87 4.79 -0.95 15.75
CA LYS A 87 4.25 -0.24 14.58
C LYS A 87 5.17 -0.39 13.38
N PRO A 88 4.63 -0.31 12.16
CA PRO A 88 5.44 -0.31 10.95
C PRO A 88 6.22 0.99 10.78
N GLU A 89 7.24 0.94 9.95
CA GLU A 89 7.96 2.10 9.43
C GLU A 89 7.39 2.46 8.06
N GLU A 90 6.88 3.68 7.93
CA GLU A 90 6.43 4.21 6.63
C GLU A 90 7.66 4.54 5.76
N ILE A 91 7.65 4.05 4.52
CA ILE A 91 8.73 4.29 3.55
C ILE A 91 8.31 5.41 2.59
N LEU A 92 7.14 5.30 1.99
CA LEU A 92 6.60 6.30 1.07
C LEU A 92 5.08 6.13 0.90
N ARG A 93 4.43 7.20 0.46
CA ARG A 93 3.06 7.16 -0.09
C ARG A 93 3.14 7.13 -1.62
N TRP A 94 2.53 6.13 -2.23
CA TRP A 94 2.66 5.89 -3.68
C TRP A 94 2.19 7.04 -4.55
N THR A 95 1.10 7.71 -4.16
CA THR A 95 0.55 8.85 -4.90
C THR A 95 1.49 10.05 -4.96
N ASP A 96 2.41 10.20 -3.99
CA ASP A 96 3.41 11.28 -3.99
C ASP A 96 4.46 11.09 -5.08
N TYR A 97 4.55 9.87 -5.62
CA TYR A 97 5.49 9.47 -6.67
C TYR A 97 4.77 9.11 -7.98
N ASP A 98 3.53 9.56 -8.15
CA ASP A 98 2.72 9.32 -9.33
C ASP A 98 2.51 7.82 -9.64
N VAL A 99 2.36 7.02 -8.59
CA VAL A 99 2.04 5.58 -8.69
C VAL A 99 0.66 5.34 -8.08
N ASN A 100 -0.24 4.74 -8.86
CA ASN A 100 -1.54 4.31 -8.34
C ASN A 100 -1.39 3.04 -7.52
N SER A 101 -1.59 3.16 -6.22
CA SER A 101 -1.43 2.06 -5.26
C SER A 101 -2.43 0.92 -5.48
N SER A 102 -3.62 1.22 -5.98
CA SER A 102 -4.66 0.23 -6.27
C SER A 102 -4.30 -0.72 -7.41
N ASN A 103 -3.32 -0.34 -8.23
CA ASN A 103 -2.82 -1.14 -9.35
C ASN A 103 -1.57 -1.96 -8.99
N LEU A 104 -1.04 -1.84 -7.76
CA LEU A 104 0.16 -2.54 -7.35
C LEU A 104 -0.06 -4.06 -7.28
N THR A 105 0.81 -4.79 -7.94
CA THR A 105 0.82 -6.26 -7.91
C THR A 105 2.06 -6.81 -7.22
N SER A 106 3.17 -6.08 -7.23
CA SER A 106 4.40 -6.48 -6.54
C SER A 106 5.30 -5.27 -6.30
N VAL A 107 6.07 -5.30 -5.21
CA VAL A 107 7.09 -4.30 -4.89
C VAL A 107 8.37 -5.02 -4.45
N ALA A 108 9.53 -4.49 -4.76
CA ALA A 108 10.80 -5.02 -4.29
C ALA A 108 11.83 -3.90 -4.09
N PHE A 109 12.70 -4.07 -3.08
CA PHE A 109 13.93 -3.31 -3.02
C PHE A 109 14.97 -3.90 -3.97
N LEU A 110 15.61 -3.04 -4.75
CA LEU A 110 16.76 -3.40 -5.55
C LEU A 110 18.05 -3.32 -4.71
N PRO A 111 19.13 -4.02 -5.11
CA PRO A 111 20.39 -4.02 -4.36
C PRO A 111 21.05 -2.64 -4.18
N ASP A 112 20.65 -1.66 -4.98
CA ASP A 112 21.13 -0.27 -4.96
C ASP A 112 20.13 0.70 -4.27
N GLU A 113 19.30 0.17 -3.37
CA GLU A 113 18.32 0.92 -2.57
C GLU A 113 17.15 1.54 -3.36
N ARG A 114 17.08 1.30 -4.68
CA ARG A 114 15.92 1.69 -5.47
C ARG A 114 14.73 0.79 -5.17
N ILE A 115 13.54 1.31 -5.41
CA ILE A 115 12.30 0.55 -5.26
C ILE A 115 11.76 0.23 -6.65
N ALA A 116 11.53 -1.05 -6.92
CA ALA A 116 10.83 -1.52 -8.12
C ALA A 116 9.39 -1.84 -7.76
N ALA A 117 8.44 -1.33 -8.51
CA ALA A 117 7.02 -1.61 -8.34
C ALA A 117 6.40 -2.06 -9.66
N LEU A 118 5.67 -3.15 -9.64
CA LEU A 118 4.88 -3.63 -10.76
C LEU A 118 3.43 -3.22 -10.56
N THR A 119 2.87 -2.49 -11.52
CA THR A 119 1.47 -2.09 -11.52
C THR A 119 0.74 -2.70 -12.70
N THR A 120 -0.54 -3.02 -12.53
CA THR A 120 -1.40 -3.51 -13.62
C THR A 120 -2.75 -2.82 -13.56
N ASP A 121 -3.06 -2.04 -14.59
CA ASP A 121 -4.38 -1.43 -14.76
C ASP A 121 -5.32 -2.42 -15.44
N TYR A 122 -6.08 -3.16 -14.64
CA TYR A 122 -7.09 -4.11 -15.12
C TYR A 122 -8.32 -3.44 -15.75
N MET A 123 -8.49 -2.13 -15.55
CA MET A 123 -9.61 -1.36 -16.11
C MET A 123 -9.28 -0.78 -17.50
N SER A 124 -8.01 -0.75 -17.88
CA SER A 124 -7.62 -0.39 -19.25
C SER A 124 -7.97 -1.50 -20.23
N ALA A 125 -8.30 -1.09 -21.45
CA ALA A 125 -8.59 -2.06 -22.54
C ALA A 125 -7.32 -2.85 -22.88
N GLY A 126 -7.14 -4.01 -22.26
CA GLY A 126 -5.97 -4.89 -22.50
C GLY A 126 -5.11 -5.16 -21.26
N GLY A 127 -5.40 -4.56 -20.11
CA GLY A 127 -4.66 -4.81 -18.87
C GLY A 127 -3.22 -4.28 -18.98
N GLU A 128 -3.04 -2.95 -19.00
CA GLU A 128 -1.70 -2.36 -19.12
C GLU A 128 -0.87 -2.63 -17.87
N THR A 129 0.33 -3.17 -18.10
CA THR A 129 1.30 -3.44 -17.02
C THR A 129 2.50 -2.51 -17.16
N GLU A 130 2.90 -1.89 -16.05
CA GLU A 130 4.04 -0.97 -15.97
C GLU A 130 5.01 -1.42 -14.89
N LEU A 131 6.31 -1.37 -15.18
CA LEU A 131 7.38 -1.50 -14.20
C LEU A 131 7.90 -0.10 -13.85
N VAL A 132 7.64 0.34 -12.63
CA VAL A 132 8.10 1.62 -12.10
C VAL A 132 9.37 1.40 -11.27
N ILE A 133 10.40 2.22 -11.50
CA ILE A 133 11.63 2.23 -10.70
C ILE A 133 11.76 3.59 -10.03
N LEU A 134 11.63 3.61 -8.71
CA LEU A 134 11.83 4.81 -7.90
C LEU A 134 13.28 4.89 -7.42
N THR A 135 13.86 6.09 -7.51
CA THR A 135 15.21 6.39 -7.03
C THR A 135 15.17 7.55 -6.06
N GLN A 136 16.03 7.54 -5.06
CA GLN A 136 16.21 8.72 -4.23
C GLN A 136 16.90 9.82 -5.06
N GLN A 137 16.25 10.99 -5.13
CA GLN A 137 16.81 12.18 -5.74
C GLN A 137 17.00 13.28 -4.69
N LYS A 138 18.02 14.11 -4.88
CA LYS A 138 18.16 15.32 -4.07
C LYS A 138 17.05 16.30 -4.44
N LYS A 139 16.38 16.87 -3.45
CA LYS A 139 15.26 17.82 -3.64
C LYS A 139 15.61 18.98 -4.59
N SER A 140 16.88 19.37 -4.65
CA SER A 140 17.38 20.42 -5.53
C SER A 140 17.44 20.05 -7.03
N GLU A 141 17.29 18.76 -7.36
CA GLU A 141 17.38 18.26 -8.74
C GLU A 141 15.99 18.05 -9.36
N THR A 142 14.94 18.16 -8.56
CA THR A 142 13.55 18.01 -9.03
C THR A 142 12.98 19.40 -9.39
N PRO A 143 12.41 19.59 -10.60
CA PRO A 143 11.73 20.84 -10.94
C PRO A 143 10.63 21.14 -9.93
N GLU A 144 10.62 22.36 -9.40
CA GLU A 144 9.62 22.79 -8.42
C GLU A 144 8.26 22.99 -9.12
N LYS A 145 7.32 22.06 -8.85
CA LYS A 145 5.92 22.20 -9.28
C LYS A 145 5.12 22.86 -8.17
N VAL A 146 4.06 23.56 -8.54
CA VAL A 146 3.07 24.07 -7.57
C VAL A 146 2.26 22.88 -7.06
N THR A 147 2.35 22.61 -5.77
CA THR A 147 1.56 21.55 -5.15
C THR A 147 0.14 22.03 -4.89
N LEU A 148 -0.84 21.25 -5.34
CA LEU A 148 -2.25 21.40 -5.04
C LEU A 148 -2.71 20.25 -4.17
N THR A 149 -3.53 20.53 -3.17
CA THR A 149 -4.08 19.52 -2.25
C THR A 149 -5.49 19.14 -2.69
N TYR A 150 -5.71 17.83 -2.91
CA TYR A 150 -7.03 17.24 -3.15
C TYR A 150 -7.53 16.59 -1.88
N GLY A 151 -8.51 17.21 -1.22
CA GLY A 151 -9.11 16.71 0.02
C GLY A 151 -10.28 15.77 -0.26
N THR A 152 -10.24 14.58 0.32
CA THR A 152 -11.30 13.58 0.17
C THR A 152 -11.46 12.74 1.46
N TYR A 153 -12.64 12.16 1.66
CA TYR A 153 -12.88 11.19 2.74
C TYR A 153 -12.42 9.78 2.36
N TYR A 154 -12.53 9.46 1.08
CA TYR A 154 -12.10 8.19 0.50
C TYR A 154 -11.56 8.46 -0.90
N PRO A 155 -10.26 8.33 -1.13
CA PRO A 155 -9.75 8.41 -2.49
C PRO A 155 -10.33 7.26 -3.31
N SER A 156 -11.15 7.59 -4.30
CA SER A 156 -11.67 6.58 -5.20
C SER A 156 -10.56 6.10 -6.15
N PHE A 157 -10.63 4.85 -6.56
CA PHE A 157 -9.74 4.29 -7.59
C PHE A 157 -9.63 5.20 -8.82
N PHE A 158 -10.75 5.78 -9.27
CA PHE A 158 -10.75 6.67 -10.43
C PHE A 158 -10.05 8.00 -10.14
N ALA A 159 -10.24 8.57 -8.94
CA ALA A 159 -9.55 9.80 -8.56
C ALA A 159 -8.03 9.58 -8.47
N GLU A 160 -7.57 8.51 -7.84
CA GLU A 160 -6.14 8.18 -7.80
C GLU A 160 -5.55 8.01 -9.20
N ARG A 161 -6.23 7.29 -10.08
CA ARG A 161 -5.79 7.08 -11.46
C ARG A 161 -5.68 8.40 -12.23
N ASP A 162 -6.73 9.23 -12.16
CA ASP A 162 -6.80 10.48 -12.94
C ASP A 162 -5.81 11.52 -12.38
N ILE A 163 -5.61 11.58 -11.07
CA ILE A 163 -4.59 12.43 -10.43
C ILE A 163 -3.18 11.96 -10.82
N THR A 164 -2.90 10.67 -10.76
CA THR A 164 -1.61 10.10 -11.19
C THR A 164 -1.32 10.44 -12.65
N ALA A 165 -2.30 10.26 -13.54
CA ALA A 165 -2.17 10.59 -14.95
C ALA A 165 -1.94 12.10 -15.18
N PHE A 166 -2.66 12.96 -14.46
CA PHE A 166 -2.46 14.40 -14.49
C PHE A 166 -1.05 14.80 -14.03
N ASN A 167 -0.59 14.30 -12.90
CA ASN A 167 0.71 14.62 -12.31
C ASN A 167 1.87 14.26 -13.24
N ARG A 168 1.78 13.11 -13.91
CA ARG A 168 2.78 12.65 -14.89
C ARG A 168 2.88 13.58 -16.12
N GLN A 169 1.76 14.16 -16.55
CA GLN A 169 1.68 15.03 -17.73
C GLN A 169 1.96 16.50 -17.40
N SER A 170 1.57 16.94 -16.21
CA SER A 170 1.67 18.35 -15.81
C SER A 170 3.10 18.73 -15.49
N GLN A 171 3.57 19.81 -16.13
CA GLN A 171 4.90 20.38 -15.86
C GLN A 171 4.86 21.47 -14.78
N LYS A 172 3.68 21.97 -14.44
CA LYS A 172 3.51 23.12 -13.55
C LYS A 172 2.91 22.75 -12.20
N TYR A 173 2.02 21.77 -12.17
CA TYR A 173 1.26 21.41 -10.97
C TYR A 173 1.50 19.95 -10.60
N HIS A 174 1.42 19.68 -9.29
CA HIS A 174 1.40 18.33 -8.73
C HIS A 174 0.28 18.25 -7.70
N ILE A 175 -0.65 17.31 -7.85
CA ILE A 175 -1.77 17.14 -6.94
C ILE A 175 -1.39 16.06 -5.92
N VAL A 176 -1.49 16.40 -4.63
CA VAL A 176 -1.30 15.48 -3.50
C VAL A 176 -2.65 15.16 -2.90
N ILE A 177 -2.95 13.88 -2.71
CA ILE A 177 -4.18 13.43 -2.07
C ILE A 177 -4.05 13.58 -0.56
N LYS A 178 -5.01 14.27 0.04
CA LYS A 178 -5.19 14.40 1.49
C LYS A 178 -6.47 13.69 1.90
N GLU A 179 -6.31 12.57 2.56
CA GLU A 179 -7.42 11.81 3.12
C GLU A 179 -7.75 12.30 4.54
N TYR A 180 -9.05 12.50 4.81
CA TYR A 180 -9.53 12.87 6.15
C TYR A 180 -9.87 11.61 6.94
N GLY A 181 -9.00 11.27 7.90
CA GLY A 181 -9.13 10.09 8.72
C GLY A 181 -8.62 8.81 8.04
N ASP A 182 -8.69 7.71 8.76
CA ASP A 182 -8.31 6.39 8.25
C ASP A 182 -9.53 5.60 7.74
N ALA A 183 -9.27 4.43 7.17
CA ALA A 183 -10.30 3.58 6.57
C ALA A 183 -11.36 3.09 7.58
N PHE A 184 -11.06 3.09 8.88
CA PHE A 184 -11.93 2.59 9.95
C PHE A 184 -12.76 3.69 10.61
N MET A 185 -12.43 4.96 10.37
CA MET A 185 -13.23 6.08 10.88
C MET A 185 -14.58 6.13 10.19
N ASP A 186 -15.63 6.41 10.95
CA ASP A 186 -16.94 6.65 10.35
C ASP A 186 -17.01 8.02 9.65
N ASN A 187 -18.03 8.20 8.81
CA ASN A 187 -18.18 9.43 8.03
C ASN A 187 -18.39 10.68 8.88
N SER A 188 -18.92 10.55 10.11
CA SER A 188 -19.12 11.69 11.00
C SER A 188 -17.80 12.13 11.61
N GLU A 189 -16.95 11.21 12.00
CA GLU A 189 -15.60 11.50 12.50
C GLU A 189 -14.74 12.17 11.41
N LYS A 190 -14.80 11.65 10.17
CA LYS A 190 -14.11 12.26 9.02
C LYS A 190 -14.63 13.67 8.72
N ALA A 191 -15.96 13.86 8.80
CA ALA A 191 -16.57 15.17 8.64
C ALA A 191 -16.13 16.17 9.71
N ASP A 192 -15.98 15.73 10.96
CA ASP A 192 -15.48 16.57 12.06
C ASP A 192 -14.01 16.99 11.85
N LEU A 193 -13.17 16.09 11.32
CA LEU A 193 -11.79 16.42 10.98
C LEU A 193 -11.74 17.47 9.86
N PHE A 194 -12.54 17.29 8.83
CA PHE A 194 -12.66 18.24 7.73
C PHE A 194 -13.17 19.61 8.21
N ALA A 195 -14.24 19.63 9.00
CA ALA A 195 -14.79 20.86 9.55
C ALA A 195 -13.77 21.65 10.40
N LYS A 196 -13.02 20.96 11.28
CA LYS A 196 -11.96 21.60 12.07
C LYS A 196 -10.87 22.22 11.21
N GLU A 197 -10.53 21.59 10.09
CA GLU A 197 -9.56 22.15 9.17
C GLU A 197 -10.10 23.40 8.47
N LEU A 198 -11.35 23.36 8.01
CA LEU A 198 -12.02 24.54 7.44
C LEU A 198 -12.06 25.69 8.44
N GLU A 199 -12.40 25.43 9.71
CA GLU A 199 -12.42 26.43 10.79
C GLU A 199 -11.03 27.04 11.06
N SER A 200 -9.96 26.25 10.87
CA SER A 200 -8.58 26.73 11.00
C SER A 200 -8.09 27.60 9.84
N GLY A 201 -8.89 27.72 8.78
CA GLY A 201 -8.54 28.46 7.55
C GLY A 201 -7.58 27.70 6.64
N GLN A 202 -7.37 26.42 6.89
CA GLN A 202 -6.54 25.54 6.05
C GLN A 202 -7.46 24.76 5.11
N PHE A 203 -7.60 25.22 3.88
CA PHE A 203 -8.45 24.58 2.89
C PHE A 203 -7.60 23.75 1.91
N PRO A 204 -8.05 22.57 1.50
CA PRO A 204 -7.50 21.93 0.32
C PRO A 204 -7.85 22.79 -0.92
N ASP A 205 -6.99 22.75 -1.93
CA ASP A 205 -7.21 23.49 -3.18
C ASP A 205 -8.37 22.90 -3.99
N ILE A 206 -8.59 21.60 -3.86
CA ILE A 206 -9.66 20.84 -4.51
C ILE A 206 -10.35 19.99 -3.44
N ILE A 207 -11.68 19.97 -3.45
CA ILE A 207 -12.49 19.20 -2.49
C ILE A 207 -13.34 18.19 -3.23
N ASP A 208 -13.24 16.91 -2.82
CA ASP A 208 -14.18 15.89 -3.25
C ASP A 208 -15.43 15.93 -2.37
N LEU A 209 -16.56 16.22 -2.96
CA LEU A 209 -17.85 16.30 -2.28
C LEU A 209 -18.64 14.99 -2.30
N SER A 210 -18.12 13.92 -2.90
CA SER A 210 -18.86 12.67 -3.14
C SER A 210 -19.37 12.02 -1.85
N TYR A 211 -18.66 12.22 -0.75
CA TYR A 211 -18.99 11.64 0.56
C TYR A 211 -19.25 12.70 1.64
N CYS A 212 -19.28 13.99 1.27
CA CYS A 212 -19.63 15.01 2.24
C CYS A 212 -21.09 14.87 2.67
N PRO A 213 -21.40 14.93 3.98
CA PRO A 213 -22.78 14.93 4.46
C PRO A 213 -23.48 16.16 3.88
N MET A 214 -24.49 15.93 3.06
CA MET A 214 -25.38 17.01 2.62
C MET A 214 -26.32 17.36 3.75
N SER A 215 -26.19 18.55 4.31
CA SER A 215 -27.07 19.13 5.34
C SER A 215 -28.50 19.35 4.82
#